data_e182993f9f1953dc2dbd2ed3de21d94a
#
_entry.id   e182993f9f1953dc2dbd2ed3de21d94a
#
_cell.length_a   1.000
_cell.length_b   1.000
_cell.length_c   1.000
_cell.angle_alpha   90.00
_cell.angle_beta   90.00
_cell.angle_gamma   90.00
#
_symmetry.space_group_name_H-M   'P 1'
#
loop_
_entity.id
_entity.type
_entity.pdbx_description
1 polymer ?
#
loop_
_entity_poly.entity_id
_entity_poly.type
_entity_poly.pdbx_seq_one_letter_code
_entity_poly.pdbx_strand_id
1 'polypeptide(L)'
;ETVALLLYNTETVPLGATVGLESVDGRMQDGEIAPALIHAGGGYVSAPSANTSGRPSPTTAQHVAEDLSGKIEMILDGGSVDIGVESTILDMTVTPPMILRPGAITKEMLSEVIGEVAVDETLISENSTKAPKAPGMKYRHYAPKAEMIIVDGEPEEAVRAIKQIAYEQVRLGYKVGIIASNESVDQYTTGVVKCIGSRVNEKTVARNLYKVLREFDEEEVDYIYSEAFPEAGIGTAIMNRLGKAAGHHVLQASEITKLQDYRRIVFVSNSANCRAPIAAAILKKQPLFQEYEVCARGLVVLFPEPLNPRAEELLARHHIETEGYETVALSEEEFGEDTLVLAMQDSIKQKIQNDYPGKGQVYTLCEFVNGSKEIPSVYGQTQEQYEQMYELIQGYVKKLANKLNEEAKNKCQMYT
;
A
#
# COMPACT_ATOMS: atom_id res chain seq x y z
N GLU A 1 24.76 -21.60 6.24
CA GLU A 1 23.35 -21.74 5.93
C GLU A 1 22.99 -23.15 5.50
N THR A 2 21.84 -23.66 5.93
CA THR A 2 21.52 -25.07 5.78
C THR A 2 20.21 -25.26 5.00
N VAL A 3 20.14 -26.35 4.22
CA VAL A 3 18.91 -26.84 3.61
C VAL A 3 18.30 -27.89 4.53
N ALA A 4 17.00 -27.88 4.70
CA ALA A 4 16.27 -28.98 5.29
C ALA A 4 15.87 -29.97 4.18
N LEU A 5 16.22 -31.22 4.35
CA LEU A 5 15.96 -32.30 3.38
C LEU A 5 14.85 -33.19 3.88
N LEU A 6 13.78 -33.32 3.13
CA LEU A 6 12.75 -34.33 3.34
C LEU A 6 13.21 -35.63 2.68
N LEU A 7 13.44 -36.66 3.50
CA LEU A 7 13.97 -37.96 3.11
C LEU A 7 13.01 -39.08 3.55
N TYR A 8 13.06 -40.23 2.87
CA TYR A 8 12.36 -41.41 3.36
C TYR A 8 12.90 -41.84 4.72
N ASN A 9 12.02 -42.12 5.66
CA ASN A 9 12.40 -42.67 6.94
C ASN A 9 12.68 -44.20 6.77
N THR A 10 13.94 -44.56 7.02
CA THR A 10 14.39 -45.98 6.97
C THR A 10 14.34 -46.66 8.36
N GLU A 11 13.34 -46.32 9.16
CA GLU A 11 13.16 -46.83 10.55
C GLU A 11 14.20 -46.27 11.56
N THR A 12 15.07 -45.41 11.14
CA THR A 12 16.08 -44.79 12.00
C THR A 12 15.47 -43.77 12.97
N VAL A 13 14.40 -43.10 12.55
CA VAL A 13 13.66 -42.12 13.35
C VAL A 13 12.35 -42.75 13.82
N PRO A 14 12.06 -42.77 15.14
CA PRO A 14 10.84 -43.31 15.68
C PRO A 14 9.58 -42.67 15.06
N LEU A 15 8.55 -43.47 14.76
CA LEU A 15 7.26 -43.02 14.19
C LEU A 15 6.58 -41.92 15.03
N GLY A 16 6.81 -41.90 16.34
CA GLY A 16 6.35 -40.84 17.22
C GLY A 16 6.96 -39.48 16.93
N ALA A 17 8.21 -39.43 16.45
CA ALA A 17 8.90 -38.21 16.04
C ALA A 17 8.50 -37.72 14.65
N THR A 18 8.07 -38.64 13.76
CA THR A 18 7.60 -38.33 12.39
C THR A 18 6.07 -38.10 12.32
N VAL A 19 5.38 -38.21 13.47
CA VAL A 19 3.91 -38.12 13.55
C VAL A 19 3.22 -39.13 12.62
N GLY A 20 3.87 -40.28 12.40
CA GLY A 20 3.37 -41.38 11.54
C GLY A 20 3.63 -41.17 10.04
N LEU A 21 4.41 -40.17 9.65
CA LEU A 21 4.80 -40.00 8.25
C LEU A 21 5.94 -40.92 7.85
N GLU A 22 5.94 -41.36 6.60
CA GLU A 22 7.00 -42.18 6.00
C GLU A 22 8.26 -41.40 5.66
N SER A 23 8.23 -40.08 5.84
CA SER A 23 9.34 -39.17 5.58
C SER A 23 9.72 -38.38 6.82
N VAL A 24 10.96 -37.94 6.86
CA VAL A 24 11.54 -37.14 7.94
C VAL A 24 12.23 -35.92 7.36
N ASP A 25 12.04 -34.77 7.98
CA ASP A 25 12.77 -33.53 7.67
C ASP A 25 14.04 -33.48 8.52
N GLY A 26 15.19 -33.56 7.88
CA GLY A 26 16.51 -33.51 8.51
C GLY A 26 17.28 -32.27 8.08
N ARG A 27 17.96 -31.62 9.03
CA ARG A 27 18.82 -30.47 8.77
C ARG A 27 20.15 -30.57 9.52
N MET A 28 21.26 -30.37 8.82
CA MET A 28 22.55 -30.13 9.47
C MET A 28 22.65 -28.66 9.88
N GLN A 29 22.92 -28.41 11.14
CA GLN A 29 23.12 -27.07 11.63
C GLN A 29 24.50 -26.55 11.26
N ASP A 30 24.57 -25.26 10.93
CA ASP A 30 25.79 -24.52 10.69
C ASP A 30 26.27 -23.84 12.00
N GLY A 31 27.53 -23.42 12.04
CA GLY A 31 28.15 -22.79 13.21
C GLY A 31 28.74 -23.78 14.20
N GLU A 32 29.17 -23.30 15.36
CA GLU A 32 29.90 -24.10 16.36
C GLU A 32 29.04 -24.59 17.51
N ILE A 33 28.10 -23.77 17.98
CA ILE A 33 27.35 -24.02 19.24
C ILE A 33 26.30 -25.11 19.06
N ALA A 34 25.44 -24.99 18.01
CA ALA A 34 24.38 -25.95 17.82
C ALA A 34 24.89 -27.37 17.47
N PRO A 35 25.87 -27.57 16.56
CA PRO A 35 26.47 -28.87 16.34
C PRO A 35 27.13 -29.48 17.58
N ALA A 36 27.85 -28.67 18.39
CA ALA A 36 28.45 -29.13 19.63
C ALA A 36 27.40 -29.62 20.63
N LEU A 37 26.30 -28.89 20.79
CA LEU A 37 25.20 -29.28 21.65
C LEU A 37 24.52 -30.57 21.18
N ILE A 38 24.24 -30.67 19.88
CA ILE A 38 23.63 -31.86 19.26
C ILE A 38 24.53 -33.08 19.43
N HIS A 39 25.85 -32.92 19.21
CA HIS A 39 26.83 -34.01 19.38
C HIS A 39 26.88 -34.47 20.83
N ALA A 40 26.91 -33.54 21.80
CA ALA A 40 26.90 -33.87 23.23
C ALA A 40 25.57 -34.54 23.67
N GLY A 41 24.49 -34.23 23.01
CA GLY A 41 23.15 -34.80 23.24
C GLY A 41 22.91 -36.17 22.59
N GLY A 42 23.89 -36.75 21.92
CA GLY A 42 23.77 -38.09 21.30
C GLY A 42 23.68 -38.06 19.78
N GLY A 43 23.91 -36.92 19.12
CA GLY A 43 24.02 -36.78 17.67
C GLY A 43 22.75 -36.38 16.94
N TYR A 44 21.58 -36.49 17.57
CA TYR A 44 20.29 -36.11 16.96
C TYR A 44 19.41 -35.38 17.96
N VAL A 45 18.73 -34.32 17.50
CA VAL A 45 17.79 -33.56 18.31
C VAL A 45 16.56 -33.21 17.48
N SER A 46 15.37 -33.50 17.99
CA SER A 46 14.11 -33.02 17.40
C SER A 46 13.71 -31.71 18.10
N ALA A 47 13.57 -30.64 17.35
CA ALA A 47 13.26 -29.33 17.89
C ALA A 47 12.37 -28.49 16.95
N PRO A 48 11.33 -27.83 17.48
CA PRO A 48 10.58 -26.81 16.76
C PRO A 48 11.32 -25.46 16.76
N SER A 49 10.75 -24.45 16.10
CA SER A 49 11.18 -23.05 16.29
C SER A 49 10.90 -22.59 17.73
N ALA A 50 11.82 -21.78 18.30
CA ALA A 50 11.78 -21.34 19.70
C ALA A 50 10.86 -20.13 19.91
N ASN A 51 9.60 -20.21 19.45
CA ASN A 51 8.58 -19.16 19.60
C ASN A 51 7.22 -19.76 19.99
N THR A 52 6.33 -18.93 20.49
CA THR A 52 4.91 -19.28 20.61
C THR A 52 4.26 -19.37 19.25
N SER A 53 3.31 -20.30 19.06
CA SER A 53 2.65 -20.55 17.78
C SER A 53 2.02 -19.27 17.22
N GLY A 54 2.21 -19.02 15.93
CA GLY A 54 1.66 -17.88 15.20
C GLY A 54 2.55 -16.61 15.23
N ARG A 55 3.46 -16.47 16.18
CA ARG A 55 4.38 -15.31 16.22
C ARG A 55 5.53 -15.45 15.20
N PRO A 56 6.15 -14.32 14.79
CA PRO A 56 7.34 -14.33 13.95
C PRO A 56 8.48 -15.15 14.57
N SER A 57 9.22 -15.91 13.75
CA SER A 57 10.35 -16.70 14.23
C SER A 57 11.39 -15.83 14.96
N PRO A 58 11.99 -16.33 16.07
CA PRO A 58 12.98 -15.56 16.82
C PRO A 58 14.28 -15.48 16.04
N THR A 59 14.91 -14.30 16.04
CA THR A 59 16.20 -14.03 15.41
C THR A 59 17.29 -13.64 16.39
N THR A 60 16.93 -13.53 17.67
CA THR A 60 17.83 -13.22 18.81
C THR A 60 17.39 -14.01 20.04
N ALA A 61 18.31 -14.18 21.02
CA ALA A 61 17.98 -14.77 22.31
C ALA A 61 16.91 -13.96 23.08
N GLN A 62 16.86 -12.64 22.87
CA GLN A 62 15.85 -11.77 23.44
C GLN A 62 14.44 -12.18 22.97
N HIS A 63 14.24 -12.43 21.67
CA HIS A 63 12.95 -12.88 21.15
C HIS A 63 12.52 -14.24 21.72
N VAL A 64 13.49 -15.14 21.97
CA VAL A 64 13.21 -16.43 22.64
C VAL A 64 12.78 -16.19 24.09
N ALA A 65 13.47 -15.29 24.80
CA ALA A 65 13.13 -14.94 26.18
C ALA A 65 11.72 -14.35 26.30
N GLU A 66 11.32 -13.46 25.39
CA GLU A 66 9.98 -12.88 25.34
C GLU A 66 8.88 -13.94 25.18
N ASP A 67 9.12 -14.95 24.37
CA ASP A 67 8.13 -15.99 24.06
C ASP A 67 8.10 -17.12 25.08
N LEU A 68 9.25 -17.50 25.63
CA LEU A 68 9.43 -18.76 26.36
C LEU A 68 9.94 -18.60 27.81
N SER A 69 10.20 -17.39 28.32
CA SER A 69 10.55 -17.19 29.72
C SER A 69 9.50 -17.81 30.66
N GLY A 70 9.99 -18.55 31.66
CA GLY A 70 9.14 -19.31 32.58
C GLY A 70 8.52 -20.60 32.05
N LYS A 71 8.78 -20.94 30.77
CA LYS A 71 8.32 -22.19 30.13
C LYS A 71 9.47 -23.16 29.82
N ILE A 72 10.70 -22.64 29.79
CA ILE A 72 11.94 -23.42 29.57
C ILE A 72 12.98 -23.03 30.62
N GLU A 73 13.91 -23.91 30.88
CA GLU A 73 14.89 -23.78 31.98
C GLU A 73 16.10 -22.93 31.55
N MET A 74 16.45 -22.94 30.24
CA MET A 74 17.69 -22.33 29.78
C MET A 74 17.58 -21.84 28.34
N ILE A 75 18.22 -20.72 28.04
CA ILE A 75 18.45 -20.19 26.71
C ILE A 75 19.96 -20.08 26.52
N LEU A 76 20.48 -20.70 25.45
CA LEU A 76 21.86 -20.51 25.02
C LEU A 76 21.89 -19.42 23.93
N ASP A 77 22.52 -18.29 24.27
CA ASP A 77 22.65 -17.18 23.33
C ASP A 77 23.85 -17.36 22.42
N GLY A 78 23.60 -17.67 21.17
CA GLY A 78 24.60 -17.78 20.08
C GLY A 78 24.78 -16.49 19.28
N GLY A 79 24.16 -15.39 19.69
CA GLY A 79 24.11 -14.13 18.96
C GLY A 79 22.92 -14.03 17.99
N SER A 80 22.86 -12.93 17.26
CA SER A 80 21.83 -12.72 16.23
C SER A 80 22.07 -13.63 15.03
N VAL A 81 20.98 -14.11 14.42
CA VAL A 81 21.09 -14.90 13.18
C VAL A 81 21.53 -14.01 12.01
N ASP A 82 22.34 -14.57 11.11
CA ASP A 82 22.77 -13.86 9.89
C ASP A 82 21.67 -13.80 8.84
N ILE A 83 20.79 -14.81 8.82
CA ILE A 83 19.64 -14.92 7.92
C ILE A 83 18.40 -15.09 8.75
N GLY A 84 17.48 -14.15 8.62
CA GLY A 84 16.28 -14.06 9.42
C GLY A 84 15.07 -14.84 8.86
N VAL A 85 15.25 -15.57 7.75
CA VAL A 85 14.22 -16.44 7.17
C VAL A 85 14.56 -17.91 7.40
N GLU A 86 13.55 -18.78 7.46
CA GLU A 86 13.74 -20.20 7.66
C GLU A 86 14.43 -20.85 6.46
N SER A 87 15.08 -22.00 6.72
CA SER A 87 15.77 -22.80 5.73
C SER A 87 14.87 -23.21 4.57
N THR A 88 15.45 -23.32 3.39
CA THR A 88 14.84 -23.99 2.24
C THR A 88 14.51 -25.43 2.59
N ILE A 89 13.29 -25.90 2.31
CA ILE A 89 12.90 -27.30 2.44
C ILE A 89 12.86 -27.92 1.05
N LEU A 90 13.66 -28.97 0.86
CA LEU A 90 13.78 -29.71 -0.38
C LEU A 90 13.29 -31.14 -0.19
N ASP A 91 12.24 -31.52 -0.92
CA ASP A 91 11.74 -32.89 -0.97
C ASP A 91 12.60 -33.74 -1.93
N MET A 92 13.38 -34.64 -1.35
CA MET A 92 14.21 -35.59 -2.07
C MET A 92 13.52 -36.93 -2.34
N THR A 93 12.25 -37.07 -1.92
CA THR A 93 11.47 -38.29 -2.13
C THR A 93 10.78 -38.33 -3.50
N VAL A 94 10.88 -37.25 -4.26
CA VAL A 94 10.30 -37.09 -5.61
C VAL A 94 11.36 -36.80 -6.65
N THR A 95 11.04 -37.03 -7.92
CA THR A 95 11.96 -36.74 -9.05
C THR A 95 11.24 -35.89 -10.09
N PRO A 96 11.78 -34.71 -10.48
CA PRO A 96 12.97 -34.08 -9.88
C PRO A 96 12.74 -33.67 -8.42
N PRO A 97 13.81 -33.48 -7.60
CA PRO A 97 13.70 -32.92 -6.25
C PRO A 97 12.89 -31.61 -6.24
N MET A 98 12.08 -31.40 -5.20
CA MET A 98 11.09 -30.32 -5.21
C MET A 98 11.24 -29.39 -3.99
N ILE A 99 11.30 -28.08 -4.23
CA ILE A 99 11.28 -27.08 -3.15
C ILE A 99 9.85 -26.98 -2.60
N LEU A 100 9.68 -27.30 -1.31
CA LEU A 100 8.43 -27.18 -0.57
C LEU A 100 8.33 -25.86 0.19
N ARG A 101 9.46 -25.21 0.50
CA ARG A 101 9.52 -23.90 1.15
C ARG A 101 10.76 -23.17 0.67
N PRO A 102 10.64 -21.99 0.06
CA PRO A 102 11.80 -21.20 -0.33
C PRO A 102 12.50 -20.63 0.90
N GLY A 103 13.81 -20.54 0.87
CA GLY A 103 14.70 -19.98 1.89
C GLY A 103 15.86 -19.27 1.22
N ALA A 104 16.93 -19.05 1.96
CA ALA A 104 18.09 -18.34 1.42
C ALA A 104 18.96 -19.20 0.47
N ILE A 105 18.84 -20.53 0.55
CA ILE A 105 19.38 -21.40 -0.50
C ILE A 105 18.35 -21.47 -1.62
N THR A 106 18.70 -20.86 -2.76
CA THR A 106 17.78 -20.65 -3.88
C THR A 106 17.70 -21.86 -4.81
N LYS A 107 16.70 -21.86 -5.69
CA LYS A 107 16.56 -22.88 -6.72
C LYS A 107 17.78 -22.99 -7.61
N GLU A 108 18.34 -21.84 -8.01
CA GLU A 108 19.53 -21.74 -8.86
C GLU A 108 20.72 -22.40 -8.18
N MET A 109 20.97 -22.06 -6.91
CA MET A 109 22.07 -22.65 -6.13
C MET A 109 21.93 -24.17 -5.99
N LEU A 110 20.70 -24.68 -5.78
CA LEU A 110 20.44 -26.09 -5.73
C LEU A 110 20.64 -26.75 -7.09
N SER A 111 20.18 -26.12 -8.16
CA SER A 111 20.31 -26.67 -9.52
C SER A 111 21.73 -26.77 -9.99
N GLU A 112 22.64 -25.89 -9.53
CA GLU A 112 24.07 -25.97 -9.79
C GLU A 112 24.72 -27.26 -9.19
N VAL A 113 24.17 -27.77 -8.10
CA VAL A 113 24.74 -28.92 -7.37
C VAL A 113 24.07 -30.22 -7.75
N ILE A 114 22.72 -30.23 -7.87
CA ILE A 114 21.96 -31.49 -8.04
C ILE A 114 21.22 -31.58 -9.37
N GLY A 115 21.35 -30.58 -10.24
CA GLY A 115 20.66 -30.52 -11.53
C GLY A 115 19.23 -29.98 -11.41
N GLU A 116 18.29 -30.58 -12.14
CA GLU A 116 16.92 -30.09 -12.21
C GLU A 116 16.21 -30.10 -10.85
N VAL A 117 15.63 -28.97 -10.46
CA VAL A 117 14.86 -28.79 -9.22
C VAL A 117 13.50 -28.17 -9.54
N ALA A 118 12.43 -28.82 -9.10
CA ALA A 118 11.07 -28.32 -9.20
C ALA A 118 10.71 -27.38 -8.02
N VAL A 119 9.62 -26.65 -8.17
CA VAL A 119 9.02 -25.85 -7.09
C VAL A 119 7.58 -26.34 -6.93
N ASP A 120 7.13 -26.52 -5.69
CA ASP A 120 5.77 -26.99 -5.42
C ASP A 120 4.73 -25.96 -5.89
N GLU A 121 3.73 -26.41 -6.64
CA GLU A 121 2.69 -25.56 -7.21
C GLU A 121 1.87 -24.81 -6.13
N THR A 122 1.82 -25.33 -4.90
CA THR A 122 1.13 -24.67 -3.79
C THR A 122 1.83 -23.40 -3.30
N LEU A 123 3.08 -23.20 -3.68
CA LEU A 123 3.82 -21.95 -3.44
C LEU A 123 3.49 -20.87 -4.47
N ILE A 124 2.95 -21.28 -5.62
CA ILE A 124 2.69 -20.42 -6.79
C ILE A 124 1.19 -20.06 -6.88
N SER A 125 0.29 -20.95 -6.36
CA SER A 125 -1.16 -20.74 -6.45
C SER A 125 -1.85 -20.80 -5.09
N GLU A 126 -2.58 -19.73 -4.76
CA GLU A 126 -3.35 -19.59 -3.51
C GLU A 126 -4.53 -20.58 -3.39
N ASN A 127 -5.02 -21.12 -4.50
CA ASN A 127 -6.23 -21.96 -4.58
C ASN A 127 -5.96 -23.47 -4.51
N SER A 128 -4.77 -23.89 -4.09
CA SER A 128 -4.47 -25.31 -3.99
C SER A 128 -5.25 -25.99 -2.86
N THR A 129 -6.07 -26.99 -3.21
CA THR A 129 -6.78 -27.86 -2.26
C THR A 129 -5.92 -28.97 -1.68
N LYS A 130 -4.65 -29.08 -2.11
CA LYS A 130 -3.72 -30.13 -1.66
C LYS A 130 -3.33 -29.90 -0.20
N ALA A 131 -3.20 -30.99 0.56
CA ALA A 131 -2.72 -30.95 1.93
C ALA A 131 -1.25 -30.49 1.97
N PRO A 132 -0.86 -29.62 2.93
CA PRO A 132 0.51 -29.16 3.05
C PRO A 132 1.45 -30.31 3.41
N LYS A 133 2.56 -30.44 2.69
CA LYS A 133 3.58 -31.48 2.92
C LYS A 133 4.65 -31.06 3.94
N ALA A 134 4.74 -29.77 4.28
CA ALA A 134 5.74 -29.26 5.21
C ALA A 134 5.15 -28.18 6.13
N PRO A 135 5.73 -27.95 7.31
CA PRO A 135 5.31 -26.90 8.23
C PRO A 135 5.40 -25.50 7.60
N GLY A 136 4.43 -24.65 7.88
CA GLY A 136 4.41 -23.26 7.41
C GLY A 136 3.91 -23.05 5.98
N MET A 137 3.31 -24.07 5.32
CA MET A 137 2.79 -23.91 3.96
C MET A 137 1.40 -23.30 3.86
N LYS A 138 0.48 -23.48 4.82
CA LYS A 138 -0.96 -23.29 4.58
C LYS A 138 -1.70 -22.29 5.49
N TYR A 139 -1.13 -21.72 6.51
CA TYR A 139 -1.87 -20.84 7.42
C TYR A 139 -1.20 -19.48 7.54
N ARG A 140 -1.95 -18.46 8.01
CA ARG A 140 -1.39 -17.19 8.45
C ARG A 140 -0.37 -17.49 9.53
N HIS A 141 0.90 -17.48 9.16
CA HIS A 141 2.03 -17.72 10.04
C HIS A 141 2.88 -16.45 10.07
N TYR A 142 3.52 -16.22 11.22
CA TYR A 142 4.44 -15.08 11.39
C TYR A 142 3.74 -13.72 11.36
N ALA A 143 2.42 -13.70 11.52
CA ALA A 143 1.65 -12.47 11.44
C ALA A 143 1.91 -11.58 12.66
N PRO A 144 2.17 -10.28 12.46
CA PRO A 144 2.09 -9.30 13.52
C PRO A 144 0.67 -9.19 14.06
N LYS A 145 0.50 -8.54 15.22
CA LYS A 145 -0.83 -8.27 15.79
C LYS A 145 -1.64 -7.32 14.91
N ALA A 146 -0.95 -6.34 14.30
CA ALA A 146 -1.52 -5.38 13.37
C ALA A 146 -1.98 -6.04 12.06
N GLU A 147 -2.93 -5.42 11.39
CA GLU A 147 -3.27 -5.77 10.02
C GLU A 147 -2.13 -5.34 9.09
N MET A 148 -1.60 -6.29 8.30
CA MET A 148 -0.49 -6.03 7.40
C MET A 148 -0.94 -6.10 5.95
N ILE A 149 -0.49 -5.13 5.15
CA ILE A 149 -0.83 -4.98 3.74
C ILE A 149 0.46 -4.75 2.95
N ILE A 150 0.63 -5.47 1.85
CA ILE A 150 1.75 -5.28 0.93
C ILE A 150 1.28 -4.37 -0.21
N VAL A 151 2.07 -3.36 -0.55
CA VAL A 151 1.82 -2.50 -1.70
C VAL A 151 2.81 -2.86 -2.79
N ASP A 152 2.27 -3.46 -3.85
CA ASP A 152 3.02 -3.96 -5.01
C ASP A 152 2.98 -2.96 -6.16
N GLY A 153 4.08 -2.88 -6.92
CA GLY A 153 4.26 -2.00 -8.06
C GLY A 153 5.68 -1.49 -8.19
N GLU A 154 5.91 -0.60 -9.14
CA GLU A 154 7.20 0.05 -9.28
C GLU A 154 7.58 0.79 -7.98
N PRO A 155 8.85 0.74 -7.53
CA PRO A 155 9.25 1.25 -6.21
C PRO A 155 8.78 2.67 -5.90
N GLU A 156 8.88 3.58 -6.86
CA GLU A 156 8.45 4.97 -6.69
C GLU A 156 6.92 5.10 -6.58
N GLU A 157 6.17 4.24 -7.29
CA GLU A 157 4.70 4.21 -7.20
C GLU A 157 4.26 3.63 -5.87
N ALA A 158 4.90 2.54 -5.42
CA ALA A 158 4.62 1.93 -4.13
C ALA A 158 4.85 2.92 -2.97
N VAL A 159 5.96 3.68 -3.02
CA VAL A 159 6.25 4.73 -2.03
C VAL A 159 5.15 5.80 -2.03
N ARG A 160 4.74 6.30 -3.20
CA ARG A 160 3.67 7.30 -3.31
C ARG A 160 2.35 6.76 -2.74
N ALA A 161 1.99 5.54 -3.11
CA ALA A 161 0.78 4.87 -2.64
C ALA A 161 0.78 4.68 -1.11
N ILE A 162 1.86 4.16 -0.54
CA ILE A 162 2.01 3.98 0.92
C ILE A 162 1.93 5.33 1.66
N LYS A 163 2.59 6.37 1.15
CA LYS A 163 2.51 7.72 1.75
C LYS A 163 1.07 8.24 1.78
N GLN A 164 0.33 8.04 0.71
CA GLN A 164 -1.06 8.45 0.60
C GLN A 164 -1.93 7.69 1.61
N ILE A 165 -1.84 6.35 1.64
CA ILE A 165 -2.61 5.51 2.57
C ILE A 165 -2.26 5.85 4.02
N ALA A 166 -0.96 5.93 4.36
CA ALA A 166 -0.51 6.20 5.71
C ALA A 166 -1.02 7.55 6.21
N TYR A 167 -0.98 8.59 5.37
CA TYR A 167 -1.52 9.89 5.70
C TYR A 167 -3.03 9.84 6.02
N GLU A 168 -3.82 9.14 5.18
CA GLU A 168 -5.26 8.99 5.37
C GLU A 168 -5.58 8.24 6.68
N GLN A 169 -4.90 7.11 6.94
CA GLN A 169 -5.14 6.30 8.12
C GLN A 169 -4.76 7.06 9.41
N VAL A 170 -3.64 7.78 9.42
CA VAL A 170 -3.25 8.63 10.56
C VAL A 170 -4.28 9.75 10.79
N ARG A 171 -4.82 10.34 9.73
CA ARG A 171 -5.89 11.35 9.83
C ARG A 171 -7.19 10.79 10.43
N LEU A 172 -7.48 9.50 10.19
CA LEU A 172 -8.60 8.78 10.79
C LEU A 172 -8.35 8.38 12.25
N GLY A 173 -7.14 8.62 12.76
CA GLY A 173 -6.76 8.34 14.15
C GLY A 173 -6.06 7.00 14.37
N TYR A 174 -5.74 6.25 13.31
CA TYR A 174 -5.02 4.98 13.41
C TYR A 174 -3.52 5.18 13.55
N LYS A 175 -2.86 4.30 14.29
CA LYS A 175 -1.40 4.24 14.39
C LYS A 175 -0.86 3.35 13.27
N VAL A 176 -0.10 3.93 12.35
CA VAL A 176 0.38 3.28 11.14
C VAL A 176 1.86 2.94 11.24
N GLY A 177 2.22 1.69 10.94
CA GLY A 177 3.58 1.21 10.71
C GLY A 177 3.91 1.15 9.22
N ILE A 178 5.14 1.45 8.85
CA ILE A 178 5.63 1.35 7.46
C ILE A 178 6.92 0.55 7.45
N ILE A 179 6.95 -0.52 6.66
CA ILE A 179 8.16 -1.28 6.34
C ILE A 179 8.76 -0.69 5.08
N ALA A 180 9.89 -0.02 5.21
CA ALA A 180 10.59 0.69 4.14
C ALA A 180 11.94 0.06 3.84
N SER A 181 12.40 0.17 2.59
CA SER A 181 13.78 -0.14 2.21
C SER A 181 14.74 1.00 2.58
N ASN A 182 16.06 0.75 2.56
CA ASN A 182 17.08 1.79 2.73
C ASN A 182 16.92 2.93 1.71
N GLU A 183 16.45 2.58 0.51
CA GLU A 183 16.31 3.48 -0.62
C GLU A 183 15.10 4.41 -0.51
N SER A 184 14.15 4.06 0.36
CA SER A 184 12.86 4.77 0.49
C SER A 184 12.58 5.33 1.88
N VAL A 185 13.28 4.88 2.93
CA VAL A 185 12.98 5.19 4.34
C VAL A 185 12.87 6.68 4.62
N ASP A 186 13.74 7.51 4.04
CA ASP A 186 13.75 8.96 4.24
C ASP A 186 12.61 9.69 3.52
N GLN A 187 11.89 8.99 2.64
CA GLN A 187 10.77 9.57 1.90
C GLN A 187 9.46 9.55 2.71
N TYR A 188 9.37 8.72 3.75
CA TYR A 188 8.20 8.60 4.60
C TYR A 188 8.26 9.58 5.76
N THR A 189 7.26 10.45 5.85
CA THR A 189 7.18 11.50 6.89
C THR A 189 6.03 11.29 7.87
N THR A 190 5.23 10.23 7.66
CA THR A 190 4.02 9.93 8.44
C THR A 190 4.08 8.48 8.90
N GLY A 191 3.62 8.21 10.13
CA GLY A 191 3.62 6.87 10.72
C GLY A 191 4.94 6.49 11.40
N VAL A 192 4.99 5.26 11.93
CA VAL A 192 6.17 4.64 12.53
C VAL A 192 6.92 3.90 11.42
N VAL A 193 8.04 4.44 10.96
CA VAL A 193 8.81 3.88 9.84
C VAL A 193 9.93 2.99 10.37
N LYS A 194 10.00 1.75 9.91
CA LYS A 194 11.08 0.80 10.21
C LYS A 194 11.79 0.41 8.92
N CYS A 195 13.11 0.55 8.92
CA CYS A 195 13.93 0.14 7.78
C CYS A 195 14.23 -1.36 7.85
N ILE A 196 13.84 -2.10 6.82
CA ILE A 196 14.04 -3.55 6.74
C ILE A 196 15.39 -3.93 6.13
N GLY A 197 15.98 -3.06 5.31
CA GLY A 197 17.26 -3.31 4.61
C GLY A 197 17.26 -2.77 3.19
N SER A 198 18.27 -3.13 2.41
CA SER A 198 18.48 -2.61 1.05
C SER A 198 17.89 -3.53 -0.02
N ARG A 199 17.21 -2.96 -1.01
CA ARG A 199 16.72 -3.66 -2.22
C ARG A 199 17.88 -4.23 -3.07
N VAL A 200 19.04 -3.59 -3.02
CA VAL A 200 20.24 -4.05 -3.74
C VAL A 200 20.91 -5.21 -3.01
N ASN A 201 20.76 -5.29 -1.69
CA ASN A 201 21.28 -6.38 -0.86
C ASN A 201 20.14 -7.04 -0.07
N GLU A 202 19.37 -7.88 -0.74
CA GLU A 202 18.19 -8.57 -0.18
C GLU A 202 18.51 -9.45 1.04
N LYS A 203 19.77 -9.86 1.25
CA LYS A 203 20.18 -10.55 2.48
C LYS A 203 19.93 -9.70 3.72
N THR A 204 20.07 -8.38 3.62
CA THR A 204 19.77 -7.46 4.73
C THR A 204 18.28 -7.42 5.04
N VAL A 205 17.43 -7.48 4.01
CA VAL A 205 15.98 -7.57 4.15
C VAL A 205 15.56 -8.88 4.81
N ALA A 206 16.08 -10.01 4.30
CA ALA A 206 15.82 -11.34 4.89
C ALA A 206 16.26 -11.41 6.36
N ARG A 207 17.39 -10.79 6.71
CA ARG A 207 17.90 -10.76 8.09
C ARG A 207 16.99 -10.02 9.05
N ASN A 208 16.43 -8.90 8.63
CA ASN A 208 15.67 -7.99 9.49
C ASN A 208 14.17 -8.26 9.50
N LEU A 209 13.63 -9.07 8.60
CA LEU A 209 12.20 -9.24 8.36
C LEU A 209 11.43 -9.53 9.65
N TYR A 210 11.74 -10.59 10.36
CA TYR A 210 11.02 -10.95 11.58
C TYR A 210 11.31 -10.01 12.75
N LYS A 211 12.52 -9.43 12.79
CA LYS A 211 12.85 -8.41 13.78
C LYS A 211 11.92 -7.20 13.64
N VAL A 212 11.78 -6.68 12.43
CA VAL A 212 10.91 -5.52 12.15
C VAL A 212 9.45 -5.81 12.46
N LEU A 213 8.94 -7.00 12.13
CA LEU A 213 7.57 -7.39 12.46
C LEU A 213 7.32 -7.46 13.99
N ARG A 214 8.30 -7.97 14.77
CA ARG A 214 8.22 -7.96 16.23
C ARG A 214 8.27 -6.55 16.82
N GLU A 215 9.11 -5.68 16.28
CA GLU A 215 9.19 -4.29 16.72
C GLU A 215 7.87 -3.53 16.50
N PHE A 216 7.07 -3.86 15.48
CA PHE A 216 5.73 -3.28 15.31
C PHE A 216 4.72 -3.80 16.33
N ASP A 217 4.87 -5.05 16.80
CA ASP A 217 4.05 -5.57 17.90
C ASP A 217 4.28 -4.82 19.20
N GLU A 218 5.52 -4.33 19.44
CA GLU A 218 5.88 -3.50 20.60
C GLU A 218 5.36 -2.06 20.47
N GLU A 219 5.35 -1.55 19.23
CA GLU A 219 4.83 -0.22 18.93
C GLU A 219 3.29 -0.13 18.99
N GLU A 220 2.58 -1.27 19.04
CA GLU A 220 1.12 -1.34 19.08
C GLU A 220 0.47 -0.53 17.93
N VAL A 221 0.95 -0.72 16.69
CA VAL A 221 0.35 -0.13 15.50
C VAL A 221 -0.93 -0.88 15.11
N ASP A 222 -1.88 -0.18 14.47
CA ASP A 222 -3.13 -0.76 13.98
C ASP A 222 -2.94 -1.41 12.60
N TYR A 223 -2.19 -0.74 11.73
CA TYR A 223 -1.91 -1.16 10.36
C TYR A 223 -0.42 -1.14 10.07
N ILE A 224 0.06 -2.09 9.24
CA ILE A 224 1.43 -2.11 8.70
C ILE A 224 1.35 -2.14 7.19
N TYR A 225 1.96 -1.17 6.51
CA TYR A 225 2.13 -1.16 5.07
C TYR A 225 3.57 -1.48 4.70
N SER A 226 3.76 -2.45 3.81
CA SER A 226 5.09 -2.87 3.33
C SER A 226 5.23 -2.62 1.85
N GLU A 227 6.37 -2.15 1.43
CA GLU A 227 6.78 -2.25 0.02
C GLU A 227 6.92 -3.71 -0.36
N ALA A 228 6.62 -4.05 -1.64
CA ALA A 228 6.96 -5.35 -2.21
C ALA A 228 8.44 -5.41 -2.61
N PHE A 229 8.99 -6.62 -2.69
CA PHE A 229 10.36 -6.90 -3.13
C PHE A 229 10.36 -7.81 -4.36
N PRO A 230 11.44 -7.83 -5.17
CA PRO A 230 11.52 -8.72 -6.32
C PRO A 230 11.39 -10.20 -5.93
N GLU A 231 10.62 -10.98 -6.69
CA GLU A 231 10.46 -12.42 -6.47
C GLU A 231 11.53 -13.25 -7.19
N ALA A 232 12.80 -12.89 -7.04
CA ALA A 232 13.94 -13.59 -7.60
C ALA A 232 14.95 -13.92 -6.50
N GLY A 233 15.64 -15.03 -6.62
CA GLY A 233 16.63 -15.43 -5.64
C GLY A 233 16.07 -15.52 -4.21
N ILE A 234 16.72 -14.85 -3.27
CA ILE A 234 16.28 -14.78 -1.87
C ILE A 234 14.98 -13.94 -1.71
N GLY A 235 14.68 -13.05 -2.65
CA GLY A 235 13.46 -12.26 -2.67
C GLY A 235 12.19 -13.12 -2.70
N THR A 236 12.24 -14.28 -3.35
CA THR A 236 11.14 -15.28 -3.30
C THR A 236 10.84 -15.72 -1.87
N ALA A 237 11.87 -15.93 -1.04
CA ALA A 237 11.69 -16.28 0.37
C ALA A 237 11.13 -15.10 1.17
N ILE A 238 11.61 -13.89 0.92
CA ILE A 238 11.14 -12.66 1.56
C ILE A 238 9.66 -12.47 1.27
N MET A 239 9.26 -12.46 0.00
CA MET A 239 7.87 -12.26 -0.39
C MET A 239 6.93 -13.36 0.09
N ASN A 240 7.39 -14.61 0.11
CA ASN A 240 6.62 -15.71 0.71
C ASN A 240 6.33 -15.46 2.20
N ARG A 241 7.27 -14.88 2.98
CA ARG A 241 7.07 -14.57 4.40
C ARG A 241 6.21 -13.33 4.60
N LEU A 242 6.47 -12.27 3.84
CA LEU A 242 5.64 -11.06 3.87
C LEU A 242 4.20 -11.38 3.48
N GLY A 243 3.98 -12.14 2.40
CA GLY A 243 2.66 -12.57 1.97
C GLY A 243 1.90 -13.33 3.07
N LYS A 244 2.56 -14.27 3.74
CA LYS A 244 1.95 -15.01 4.86
C LYS A 244 1.67 -14.11 6.07
N ALA A 245 2.56 -13.19 6.39
CA ALA A 245 2.36 -12.21 7.46
C ALA A 245 1.17 -11.29 7.16
N ALA A 246 1.03 -10.86 5.91
CA ALA A 246 -0.08 -10.05 5.42
C ALA A 246 -1.38 -10.85 5.17
N GLY A 247 -1.37 -12.19 5.33
CA GLY A 247 -2.51 -13.03 4.93
C GLY A 247 -2.84 -12.92 3.44
N HIS A 248 -1.82 -12.67 2.62
CA HIS A 248 -1.89 -12.43 1.16
C HIS A 248 -2.68 -11.17 0.78
N HIS A 249 -2.82 -10.22 1.71
CA HIS A 249 -3.42 -8.92 1.41
C HIS A 249 -2.41 -8.05 0.65
N VAL A 250 -2.62 -7.93 -0.67
CA VAL A 250 -1.76 -7.16 -1.59
C VAL A 250 -2.59 -6.12 -2.30
N LEU A 251 -2.15 -4.87 -2.28
CA LEU A 251 -2.74 -3.76 -3.03
C LEU A 251 -1.80 -3.35 -4.17
N GLN A 252 -2.36 -3.06 -5.34
CA GLN A 252 -1.59 -2.54 -6.46
C GLN A 252 -1.41 -1.03 -6.33
N ALA A 253 -0.16 -0.56 -6.30
CA ALA A 253 0.17 0.86 -6.19
C ALA A 253 -0.51 1.70 -7.27
N SER A 254 -0.59 1.17 -8.50
CA SER A 254 -1.23 1.84 -9.63
C SER A 254 -2.75 2.06 -9.44
N GLU A 255 -3.42 1.24 -8.66
CA GLU A 255 -4.85 1.41 -8.35
C GLU A 255 -5.05 2.50 -7.31
N ILE A 256 -4.16 2.58 -6.32
CA ILE A 256 -4.20 3.59 -5.26
C ILE A 256 -3.88 4.98 -5.83
N THR A 257 -2.84 5.09 -6.65
CA THR A 257 -2.42 6.36 -7.25
C THR A 257 -3.38 6.89 -8.30
N LYS A 258 -4.24 6.03 -8.88
CA LYS A 258 -5.33 6.46 -9.78
C LYS A 258 -6.49 7.12 -9.04
N LEU A 259 -6.66 6.86 -7.75
CA LEU A 259 -7.64 7.52 -6.90
C LEU A 259 -7.06 8.88 -6.48
N GLN A 260 -7.23 9.88 -7.32
CA GLN A 260 -6.71 11.23 -7.05
C GLN A 260 -7.38 11.84 -5.83
N ASP A 261 -6.56 12.28 -4.90
CA ASP A 261 -7.03 12.97 -3.69
C ASP A 261 -7.04 14.47 -3.93
N TYR A 262 -8.12 14.94 -4.56
CA TYR A 262 -8.33 16.36 -4.67
C TYR A 262 -8.65 16.94 -3.28
N ARG A 263 -7.92 17.99 -2.91
CA ARG A 263 -8.18 18.82 -1.73
C ARG A 263 -8.67 20.19 -2.12
N ARG A 264 -8.29 20.60 -3.30
CA ARG A 264 -8.61 21.90 -3.85
C ARG A 264 -9.33 21.76 -5.18
N ILE A 265 -10.41 22.51 -5.36
CA ILE A 265 -11.20 22.57 -6.60
C ILE A 265 -11.29 23.98 -7.07
N VAL A 266 -10.72 24.24 -8.24
CA VAL A 266 -10.62 25.58 -8.84
C VAL A 266 -11.51 25.63 -10.07
N PHE A 267 -12.61 26.38 -10.00
CA PHE A 267 -13.43 26.67 -11.16
C PHE A 267 -12.86 27.86 -11.94
N VAL A 268 -12.69 27.71 -13.27
CA VAL A 268 -12.07 28.75 -14.08
C VAL A 268 -13.01 29.23 -15.18
N SER A 269 -13.22 30.54 -15.25
CA SER A 269 -13.91 31.21 -16.34
C SER A 269 -13.07 32.38 -16.87
N ASN A 270 -13.54 33.11 -17.89
CA ASN A 270 -12.74 34.16 -18.48
C ASN A 270 -12.41 35.26 -17.48
N SER A 271 -13.41 35.81 -16.78
CA SER A 271 -13.29 36.93 -15.85
C SER A 271 -13.61 36.61 -14.39
N ALA A 272 -14.00 35.37 -14.07
CA ALA A 272 -14.43 34.92 -12.75
C ALA A 272 -15.58 35.73 -12.10
N ASN A 273 -16.37 36.47 -12.86
CA ASN A 273 -17.45 37.28 -12.29
C ASN A 273 -18.86 36.72 -12.50
N CYS A 274 -18.99 35.51 -13.10
CA CYS A 274 -20.30 34.87 -13.33
C CYS A 274 -20.23 33.34 -13.17
N ARG A 275 -19.88 32.57 -14.18
CA ARG A 275 -19.99 31.10 -14.22
C ARG A 275 -19.16 30.36 -13.18
N ALA A 276 -17.88 30.68 -13.06
CA ALA A 276 -16.98 30.04 -12.11
C ALA A 276 -17.40 30.27 -10.65
N PRO A 277 -17.72 31.49 -10.20
CA PRO A 277 -18.20 31.70 -8.84
C PRO A 277 -19.57 31.07 -8.57
N ILE A 278 -20.46 31.00 -9.56
CA ILE A 278 -21.74 30.26 -9.44
C ILE A 278 -21.46 28.78 -9.15
N ALA A 279 -20.59 28.14 -9.94
CA ALA A 279 -20.24 26.74 -9.74
C ALA A 279 -19.59 26.49 -8.36
N ALA A 280 -18.66 27.36 -7.96
CA ALA A 280 -18.00 27.28 -6.65
C ALA A 280 -19.00 27.43 -5.50
N ALA A 281 -19.91 28.41 -5.58
CA ALA A 281 -20.90 28.65 -4.57
C ALA A 281 -21.91 27.49 -4.43
N ILE A 282 -22.31 26.89 -5.55
CA ILE A 282 -23.18 25.70 -5.54
C ILE A 282 -22.48 24.50 -4.92
N LEU A 283 -21.17 24.27 -5.25
CA LEU A 283 -20.43 23.13 -4.70
C LEU A 283 -20.22 23.25 -3.20
N LYS A 284 -19.94 24.43 -2.68
CA LYS A 284 -19.81 24.70 -1.22
C LYS A 284 -21.07 24.33 -0.43
N LYS A 285 -22.24 24.32 -1.08
CA LYS A 285 -23.54 23.94 -0.46
C LYS A 285 -23.89 22.46 -0.63
N GLN A 286 -23.11 21.69 -1.41
CA GLN A 286 -23.39 20.24 -1.53
C GLN A 286 -22.91 19.50 -0.28
N PRO A 287 -23.60 18.42 0.12
CA PRO A 287 -23.10 17.51 1.15
C PRO A 287 -21.90 16.72 0.61
N LEU A 288 -20.70 17.12 1.03
CA LEU A 288 -19.46 16.46 0.63
C LEU A 288 -18.94 15.58 1.77
N PHE A 289 -18.40 14.41 1.42
CA PHE A 289 -17.87 13.43 2.37
C PHE A 289 -16.61 13.92 3.08
N GLN A 290 -15.84 14.78 2.41
CA GLN A 290 -14.68 15.46 2.96
C GLN A 290 -14.71 16.95 2.64
N GLU A 291 -13.90 17.75 3.36
CA GLU A 291 -13.75 19.17 3.09
C GLU A 291 -12.84 19.42 1.88
N TYR A 292 -13.27 20.32 1.01
CA TYR A 292 -12.50 20.78 -0.13
C TYR A 292 -12.33 22.31 -0.05
N GLU A 293 -11.14 22.79 -0.37
CA GLU A 293 -10.95 24.21 -0.66
C GLU A 293 -11.54 24.52 -2.04
N VAL A 294 -12.66 25.19 -2.10
CA VAL A 294 -13.35 25.51 -3.36
C VAL A 294 -13.24 26.98 -3.68
N CYS A 295 -12.66 27.29 -4.83
CA CYS A 295 -12.47 28.68 -5.27
C CYS A 295 -12.82 28.87 -6.76
N ALA A 296 -12.95 30.15 -7.16
CA ALA A 296 -13.14 30.57 -8.54
C ALA A 296 -11.99 31.47 -9.00
N ARG A 297 -11.55 31.30 -10.25
CA ARG A 297 -10.45 32.08 -10.86
C ARG A 297 -10.81 32.53 -12.27
N GLY A 298 -10.22 33.67 -12.68
CA GLY A 298 -10.36 34.22 -14.02
C GLY A 298 -9.06 34.12 -14.81
N LEU A 299 -9.15 33.85 -16.10
CA LEU A 299 -7.99 33.90 -16.99
C LEU A 299 -7.50 35.37 -17.20
N VAL A 300 -8.47 36.28 -17.24
CA VAL A 300 -8.18 37.72 -17.44
C VAL A 300 -8.91 38.50 -16.36
N VAL A 301 -8.19 38.89 -15.33
CA VAL A 301 -8.65 39.78 -14.26
C VAL A 301 -7.67 40.90 -14.14
N LEU A 302 -8.05 42.08 -14.67
CA LEU A 302 -7.20 43.27 -14.64
C LEU A 302 -7.25 44.00 -13.30
N PHE A 303 -8.44 43.97 -12.68
CA PHE A 303 -8.70 44.54 -11.34
C PHE A 303 -9.68 43.62 -10.62
N PRO A 304 -9.64 43.53 -9.28
CA PRO A 304 -10.69 42.89 -8.50
C PRO A 304 -12.05 43.53 -8.80
N GLU A 305 -13.02 42.73 -9.22
CA GLU A 305 -14.39 43.15 -9.52
C GLU A 305 -15.37 42.32 -8.70
N PRO A 306 -16.54 42.86 -8.29
CA PRO A 306 -17.60 42.10 -7.70
C PRO A 306 -18.23 41.17 -8.72
N LEU A 307 -19.18 40.32 -8.27
CA LEU A 307 -19.99 39.51 -9.16
C LEU A 307 -20.73 40.37 -10.17
N ASN A 308 -20.96 39.81 -11.36
CA ASN A 308 -21.90 40.39 -12.31
C ASN A 308 -23.28 40.52 -11.62
N PRO A 309 -23.93 41.70 -11.68
CA PRO A 309 -25.19 41.98 -10.97
C PRO A 309 -26.31 40.94 -11.24
N ARG A 310 -26.38 40.39 -12.47
CA ARG A 310 -27.34 39.35 -12.79
C ARG A 310 -27.00 38.00 -12.16
N ALA A 311 -25.71 37.70 -12.04
CA ALA A 311 -25.24 36.50 -11.36
C ALA A 311 -25.47 36.60 -9.85
N GLU A 312 -25.28 37.78 -9.27
CA GLU A 312 -25.57 38.05 -7.86
C GLU A 312 -27.06 37.94 -7.57
N GLU A 313 -27.92 38.57 -8.37
CA GLU A 313 -29.39 38.43 -8.27
C GLU A 313 -29.87 36.98 -8.40
N LEU A 314 -29.26 36.23 -9.36
CA LEU A 314 -29.58 34.82 -9.56
C LEU A 314 -29.20 33.98 -8.34
N LEU A 315 -28.03 34.17 -7.77
CA LEU A 315 -27.59 33.45 -6.57
C LEU A 315 -28.43 33.79 -5.36
N ALA A 316 -28.82 35.07 -5.20
CA ALA A 316 -29.73 35.52 -4.14
C ALA A 316 -31.10 34.83 -4.21
N ARG A 317 -31.70 34.69 -5.42
CA ARG A 317 -32.94 33.93 -5.65
C ARG A 317 -32.82 32.46 -5.22
N HIS A 318 -31.67 31.88 -5.35
CA HIS A 318 -31.38 30.51 -4.91
C HIS A 318 -30.84 30.42 -3.47
N HIS A 319 -30.97 31.49 -2.67
CA HIS A 319 -30.52 31.55 -1.26
C HIS A 319 -29.02 31.26 -1.08
N ILE A 320 -28.20 31.75 -2.02
CA ILE A 320 -26.77 31.66 -1.96
C ILE A 320 -26.17 33.05 -1.72
N GLU A 321 -25.57 33.23 -0.56
CA GLU A 321 -24.90 34.48 -0.18
C GLU A 321 -23.53 34.60 -0.86
N THR A 322 -23.20 35.81 -1.33
CA THR A 322 -21.95 36.11 -2.07
C THR A 322 -21.29 37.37 -1.55
N GLU A 323 -21.62 37.79 -0.33
CA GLU A 323 -21.09 39.01 0.27
C GLU A 323 -19.55 38.96 0.34
N GLY A 324 -18.92 40.05 -0.09
CA GLY A 324 -17.47 40.19 -0.09
C GLY A 324 -16.74 39.44 -1.21
N TYR A 325 -17.44 38.88 -2.22
CA TYR A 325 -16.77 38.25 -3.35
C TYR A 325 -16.05 39.24 -4.23
N GLU A 326 -14.80 38.95 -4.53
CA GLU A 326 -13.99 39.67 -5.54
C GLU A 326 -13.34 38.67 -6.50
N THR A 327 -13.21 39.07 -7.76
CA THR A 327 -12.56 38.26 -8.79
C THR A 327 -11.05 38.19 -8.53
N VAL A 328 -10.50 36.99 -8.71
CA VAL A 328 -9.06 36.69 -8.56
C VAL A 328 -8.55 36.05 -9.84
N ALA A 329 -7.36 36.46 -10.28
CA ALA A 329 -6.71 35.86 -11.44
C ALA A 329 -6.20 34.46 -11.15
N LEU A 330 -6.22 33.59 -12.17
CA LEU A 330 -5.57 32.29 -12.13
C LEU A 330 -4.04 32.50 -12.11
N SER A 331 -3.36 31.87 -11.18
CA SER A 331 -1.90 31.92 -11.07
C SER A 331 -1.28 30.53 -11.10
N GLU A 332 0.03 30.46 -11.26
CA GLU A 332 0.77 29.21 -11.29
C GLU A 332 0.67 28.42 -9.97
N GLU A 333 0.49 29.12 -8.87
CA GLU A 333 0.35 28.53 -7.53
C GLU A 333 -0.93 27.71 -7.33
N GLU A 334 -1.90 27.87 -8.25
CA GLU A 334 -3.16 27.13 -8.22
C GLU A 334 -3.04 25.67 -8.75
N PHE A 335 -1.89 25.29 -9.33
CA PHE A 335 -1.70 23.97 -9.95
C PHE A 335 -0.90 23.02 -9.05
N GLY A 336 -1.50 22.60 -7.93
CA GLY A 336 -0.96 21.55 -7.05
C GLY A 336 -1.30 20.13 -7.55
N GLU A 337 -0.58 19.15 -7.08
CA GLU A 337 -0.86 17.73 -7.38
C GLU A 337 -2.25 17.30 -6.87
N ASP A 338 -2.73 17.91 -5.81
CA ASP A 338 -4.03 17.70 -5.18
C ASP A 338 -5.12 18.71 -5.65
N THR A 339 -4.86 19.45 -6.73
CA THR A 339 -5.78 20.46 -7.26
C THR A 339 -6.48 20.00 -8.53
N LEU A 340 -7.81 20.00 -8.50
CA LEU A 340 -8.66 19.79 -9.67
C LEU A 340 -9.06 21.14 -10.26
N VAL A 341 -8.61 21.42 -11.48
CA VAL A 341 -8.97 22.66 -12.22
C VAL A 341 -10.10 22.37 -13.22
N LEU A 342 -11.22 23.05 -13.05
CA LEU A 342 -12.45 22.85 -13.84
C LEU A 342 -12.79 24.11 -14.64
N ALA A 343 -12.45 24.09 -15.92
CA ALA A 343 -12.78 25.16 -16.86
C ALA A 343 -14.28 25.14 -17.21
N MET A 344 -14.88 26.31 -17.37
CA MET A 344 -16.31 26.44 -17.73
C MET A 344 -16.56 26.18 -19.24
N GLN A 345 -15.53 26.21 -20.07
CA GLN A 345 -15.62 25.95 -21.52
C GLN A 345 -14.30 25.34 -22.05
N ASP A 346 -14.38 24.68 -23.18
CA ASP A 346 -13.22 24.04 -23.82
C ASP A 346 -12.16 25.08 -24.24
N SER A 347 -12.57 26.22 -24.76
CA SER A 347 -11.67 27.33 -25.11
C SER A 347 -10.87 27.87 -23.92
N ILE A 348 -11.46 27.82 -22.71
CA ILE A 348 -10.78 28.22 -21.45
C ILE A 348 -9.77 27.13 -21.05
N LYS A 349 -10.15 25.84 -21.13
CA LYS A 349 -9.25 24.72 -20.88
C LYS A 349 -8.02 24.77 -21.81
N GLN A 350 -8.23 24.94 -23.12
CA GLN A 350 -7.13 25.04 -24.08
C GLN A 350 -6.19 26.20 -23.75
N LYS A 351 -6.73 27.35 -23.36
CA LYS A 351 -5.92 28.51 -23.00
C LYS A 351 -5.12 28.24 -21.72
N ILE A 352 -5.71 27.60 -20.70
CA ILE A 352 -4.98 27.19 -19.49
C ILE A 352 -3.82 26.25 -19.86
N GLN A 353 -4.06 25.25 -20.72
CA GLN A 353 -3.03 24.30 -21.12
C GLN A 353 -1.89 24.94 -21.93
N ASN A 354 -2.19 25.97 -22.68
CA ASN A 354 -1.17 26.74 -23.42
C ASN A 354 -0.36 27.68 -22.52
N ASP A 355 -1.03 28.36 -21.60
CA ASP A 355 -0.39 29.34 -20.69
C ASP A 355 0.39 28.64 -19.54
N TYR A 356 -0.03 27.42 -19.14
CA TYR A 356 0.56 26.60 -18.08
C TYR A 356 0.82 25.16 -18.55
N PRO A 357 1.74 24.93 -19.50
CA PRO A 357 1.94 23.61 -20.12
C PRO A 357 2.43 22.58 -19.11
N GLY A 358 1.78 21.41 -19.12
CA GLY A 358 2.13 20.27 -18.26
C GLY A 358 1.78 20.44 -16.78
N LYS A 359 1.04 21.47 -16.40
CA LYS A 359 0.66 21.72 -15.01
C LYS A 359 -0.77 21.29 -14.71
N GLY A 360 -0.90 20.52 -13.64
CA GLY A 360 -2.17 20.17 -12.99
C GLY A 360 -3.12 19.32 -13.80
N GLN A 361 -4.21 18.99 -13.15
CA GLN A 361 -5.34 18.22 -13.71
C GLN A 361 -6.41 19.19 -14.21
N VAL A 362 -6.38 19.50 -15.49
CA VAL A 362 -7.26 20.51 -16.12
C VAL A 362 -8.31 19.82 -17.01
N TYR A 363 -9.57 19.94 -16.63
CA TYR A 363 -10.72 19.44 -17.38
C TYR A 363 -11.72 20.57 -17.60
N THR A 364 -12.67 20.40 -18.51
CA THR A 364 -13.91 21.18 -18.41
C THR A 364 -14.84 20.54 -17.37
N LEU A 365 -15.70 21.34 -16.71
CA LEU A 365 -16.67 20.80 -15.78
C LEU A 365 -17.59 19.78 -16.48
N CYS A 366 -18.00 20.09 -17.71
CA CYS A 366 -18.81 19.20 -18.55
C CYS A 366 -18.11 17.85 -18.80
N GLU A 367 -16.85 17.86 -19.24
CA GLU A 367 -16.04 16.68 -19.52
C GLU A 367 -15.84 15.83 -18.26
N PHE A 368 -15.47 16.44 -17.16
CA PHE A 368 -15.17 15.74 -15.89
C PHE A 368 -16.36 14.95 -15.34
N VAL A 369 -17.58 15.45 -15.58
CA VAL A 369 -18.82 14.79 -15.12
C VAL A 369 -19.56 14.04 -16.22
N ASN A 370 -18.92 13.76 -17.35
CA ASN A 370 -19.50 13.12 -18.52
C ASN A 370 -20.82 13.81 -18.97
N GLY A 371 -20.80 15.14 -18.99
CA GLY A 371 -21.90 15.94 -19.47
C GLY A 371 -22.00 15.98 -21.00
N SER A 372 -23.17 16.31 -21.51
CA SER A 372 -23.43 16.32 -22.96
C SER A 372 -23.45 17.72 -23.60
N LYS A 373 -23.48 18.77 -22.78
CA LYS A 373 -23.61 20.15 -23.26
C LYS A 373 -22.55 21.05 -22.61
N GLU A 374 -21.91 21.87 -23.42
CA GLU A 374 -21.01 22.91 -22.90
C GLU A 374 -21.80 24.00 -22.16
N ILE A 375 -21.20 24.57 -21.11
CA ILE A 375 -21.80 25.67 -20.35
C ILE A 375 -21.71 26.96 -21.18
N PRO A 376 -22.87 27.55 -21.60
CA PRO A 376 -22.86 28.68 -22.50
C PRO A 376 -22.36 29.96 -21.82
N SER A 377 -21.80 30.88 -22.63
CA SER A 377 -21.55 32.25 -22.20
C SER A 377 -22.85 33.05 -22.26
N VAL A 378 -23.22 33.69 -21.14
CA VAL A 378 -24.48 34.45 -21.05
C VAL A 378 -24.25 35.96 -20.92
N TYR A 379 -23.05 36.45 -21.22
CA TYR A 379 -22.75 37.87 -21.17
C TYR A 379 -23.67 38.67 -22.11
N GLY A 380 -24.37 39.67 -21.55
CA GLY A 380 -25.33 40.51 -22.30
C GLY A 380 -26.67 39.82 -22.65
N GLN A 381 -26.91 38.58 -22.20
CA GLN A 381 -28.10 37.79 -22.50
C GLN A 381 -29.27 38.10 -21.54
N THR A 382 -30.44 37.49 -21.80
CA THR A 382 -31.68 37.67 -21.00
C THR A 382 -31.57 36.94 -19.65
N GLN A 383 -32.44 37.32 -18.71
CA GLN A 383 -32.53 36.65 -17.40
C GLN A 383 -32.88 35.16 -17.51
N GLU A 384 -33.73 34.79 -18.46
CA GLU A 384 -34.09 33.39 -18.73
C GLU A 384 -32.84 32.57 -19.15
N GLN A 385 -31.96 33.14 -19.94
CA GLN A 385 -30.73 32.45 -20.33
C GLN A 385 -29.74 32.32 -19.17
N TYR A 386 -29.70 33.26 -18.23
CA TYR A 386 -28.96 33.12 -17.00
C TYR A 386 -29.53 31.99 -16.13
N GLU A 387 -30.85 31.84 -16.04
CA GLU A 387 -31.51 30.77 -15.30
C GLU A 387 -31.16 29.39 -15.93
N GLN A 388 -31.28 29.25 -17.24
CA GLN A 388 -30.93 28.01 -17.96
C GLN A 388 -29.46 27.63 -17.77
N MET A 389 -28.55 28.60 -17.78
CA MET A 389 -27.12 28.38 -17.48
C MET A 389 -26.94 27.90 -16.02
N TYR A 390 -27.65 28.50 -15.07
CA TYR A 390 -27.60 28.13 -13.66
C TYR A 390 -28.05 26.68 -13.46
N GLU A 391 -29.20 26.31 -14.02
CA GLU A 391 -29.72 24.94 -13.94
C GLU A 391 -28.73 23.92 -14.50
N LEU A 392 -28.07 24.24 -15.63
CA LEU A 392 -27.05 23.39 -16.21
C LEU A 392 -25.84 23.24 -15.30
N ILE A 393 -25.32 24.34 -14.75
CA ILE A 393 -24.19 24.34 -13.79
C ILE A 393 -24.58 23.55 -12.54
N GLN A 394 -25.77 23.77 -12.00
CA GLN A 394 -26.28 23.05 -10.83
C GLN A 394 -26.34 21.56 -11.07
N GLY A 395 -26.82 21.14 -12.24
CA GLY A 395 -26.87 19.74 -12.64
C GLY A 395 -25.45 19.10 -12.70
N TYR A 396 -24.49 19.81 -13.26
CA TYR A 396 -23.10 19.33 -13.35
C TYR A 396 -22.39 19.34 -12.00
N VAL A 397 -22.60 20.36 -11.17
CA VAL A 397 -22.02 20.41 -9.82
C VAL A 397 -22.59 19.33 -8.91
N LYS A 398 -23.88 18.95 -9.03
CA LYS A 398 -24.44 17.78 -8.33
C LYS A 398 -23.76 16.48 -8.77
N LYS A 399 -23.52 16.28 -10.06
CA LYS A 399 -22.78 15.12 -10.57
C LYS A 399 -21.33 15.11 -10.07
N LEU A 400 -20.69 16.27 -10.04
CA LEU A 400 -19.33 16.45 -9.48
C LEU A 400 -19.31 16.05 -8.01
N ALA A 401 -20.23 16.55 -7.19
CA ALA A 401 -20.32 16.21 -5.77
C ALA A 401 -20.51 14.70 -5.55
N ASN A 402 -21.38 14.07 -6.35
CA ASN A 402 -21.58 12.61 -6.28
C ASN A 402 -20.30 11.86 -6.63
N LYS A 403 -19.60 12.24 -7.72
CA LYS A 403 -18.35 11.61 -8.12
C LYS A 403 -17.26 11.76 -7.06
N LEU A 404 -17.08 12.95 -6.49
CA LEU A 404 -16.15 13.21 -5.39
C LEU A 404 -16.49 12.37 -4.15
N ASN A 405 -17.79 12.25 -3.82
CA ASN A 405 -18.23 11.43 -2.70
C ASN A 405 -18.07 9.93 -2.94
N GLU A 406 -18.28 9.43 -4.16
CA GLU A 406 -18.04 8.04 -4.53
C GLU A 406 -16.54 7.72 -4.46
N GLU A 407 -15.69 8.58 -5.00
CA GLU A 407 -14.24 8.43 -4.94
C GLU A 407 -13.74 8.43 -3.49
N ALA A 408 -14.23 9.33 -2.64
CA ALA A 408 -13.86 9.38 -1.22
C ALA A 408 -14.35 8.15 -0.44
N LYS A 409 -15.56 7.63 -0.71
CA LYS A 409 -16.09 6.40 -0.10
C LYS A 409 -15.35 5.16 -0.55
N ASN A 410 -15.04 5.05 -1.84
CA ASN A 410 -14.28 3.91 -2.38
C ASN A 410 -12.88 3.84 -1.77
N LYS A 411 -12.23 4.98 -1.54
CA LYS A 411 -10.97 5.05 -0.79
C LYS A 411 -11.12 4.49 0.62
N CYS A 412 -12.12 4.92 1.38
CA CYS A 412 -12.38 4.40 2.71
C CYS A 412 -12.58 2.87 2.73
N GLN A 413 -13.28 2.31 1.73
CA GLN A 413 -13.52 0.86 1.64
C GLN A 413 -12.30 0.06 1.17
N MET A 414 -11.39 0.65 0.42
CA MET A 414 -10.13 -0.04 0.03
C MET A 414 -9.13 -0.17 1.19
N TYR A 415 -9.25 0.67 2.21
CA TYR A 415 -8.30 0.73 3.33
C TYR A 415 -8.82 0.06 4.61
N THR A 416 -10.05 -0.43 4.59
CA THR A 416 -10.69 -1.27 5.63
C THR A 416 -10.90 -2.70 5.13
#